data_c859b9cc14a35ae5f0127abe89894a95
#
_entry.id   c859b9cc14a35ae5f0127abe89894a95
#
_cell.length_a   1.000
_cell.length_b   1.000
_cell.length_c   1.000
_cell.angle_alpha   90.00
_cell.angle_beta   90.00
_cell.angle_gamma   90.00
#
_symmetry.space_group_name_H-M   'P 1'
#
loop_
_entity.id
_entity.type
_entity.pdbx_description
1 polymer ?
#
loop_
_entity_poly.entity_id
_entity_poly.type
_entity_poly.pdbx_seq_one_letter_code
_entity_poly.pdbx_strand_id
1 'polypeptide(L)'
;APDKPTYITISFEKGVPVAVDGEKMDGVTMIEKLNKIGGENGVGLADIVENRLVGMKSRGVYENPAGSILYRAHEVLETLTLDRDTMHYKEQVALRYAELVYFGQWFTPLREALAAFVDKTQERVTGDVKLKLYKGNIINAGTTSPYSLYSEAFATFDEDDVYDQKDSAGFINLFGLPIKVK
;
A
#
# COMPACT_ATOMS: atom_id res chain seq x y z
N ALA A 1 13.78 -7.37 20.35
CA ALA A 1 14.05 -6.35 19.33
C ALA A 1 15.14 -5.39 19.81
N PRO A 2 16.02 -4.93 18.91
CA PRO A 2 17.09 -3.99 19.28
C PRO A 2 16.56 -2.65 19.81
N ASP A 3 17.36 -1.96 20.63
CA ASP A 3 17.04 -0.60 21.10
C ASP A 3 17.36 0.48 20.04
N LYS A 4 18.06 0.12 18.98
CA LYS A 4 18.28 0.98 17.83
C LYS A 4 17.37 0.55 16.67
N PRO A 5 16.73 1.50 15.97
CA PRO A 5 15.91 1.18 14.81
C PRO A 5 16.77 0.68 13.65
N THR A 6 16.20 -0.22 12.85
CA THR A 6 16.76 -0.63 11.57
C THR A 6 16.07 0.13 10.44
N TYR A 7 16.83 0.71 9.52
CA TYR A 7 16.31 1.36 8.34
C TYR A 7 16.57 0.48 7.13
N ILE A 8 15.57 0.36 6.26
CA ILE A 8 15.66 -0.35 4.99
C ILE A 8 14.97 0.48 3.91
N THR A 9 15.41 0.34 2.67
CA THR A 9 14.75 0.93 1.50
C THR A 9 14.30 -0.16 0.57
N ILE A 10 13.02 -0.16 0.19
CA ILE A 10 12.45 -1.09 -0.80
C ILE A 10 12.22 -0.31 -2.08
N SER A 11 12.79 -0.80 -3.19
CA SER A 11 12.55 -0.23 -4.53
C SER A 11 11.50 -1.03 -5.27
N PHE A 12 10.58 -0.31 -5.92
CA PHE A 12 9.49 -0.90 -6.72
C PHE A 12 9.58 -0.44 -8.17
N GLU A 13 9.27 -1.37 -9.08
CA GLU A 13 9.04 -1.10 -10.51
C GLU A 13 7.64 -1.63 -10.88
N LYS A 14 6.71 -0.74 -11.24
CA LYS A 14 5.33 -1.08 -11.61
C LYS A 14 4.61 -1.97 -10.56
N GLY A 15 4.73 -1.60 -9.30
CA GLY A 15 4.13 -2.33 -8.17
C GLY A 15 4.89 -3.57 -7.71
N VAL A 16 5.93 -3.99 -8.44
CA VAL A 16 6.73 -5.16 -8.09
C VAL A 16 7.97 -4.73 -7.31
N PRO A 17 8.24 -5.29 -6.12
CA PRO A 17 9.47 -5.02 -5.39
C PRO A 17 10.66 -5.67 -6.10
N VAL A 18 11.70 -4.88 -6.38
CA VAL A 18 12.86 -5.31 -7.20
C VAL A 18 14.20 -5.22 -6.48
N ALA A 19 14.30 -4.42 -5.40
CA ALA A 19 15.54 -4.26 -4.66
C ALA A 19 15.30 -3.94 -3.17
N VAL A 20 16.28 -4.31 -2.36
CA VAL A 20 16.37 -3.91 -0.93
C VAL A 20 17.71 -3.22 -0.71
N ASP A 21 17.70 -1.97 -0.22
CA ASP A 21 18.87 -1.11 -0.01
C ASP A 21 19.73 -0.95 -1.26
N GLY A 22 19.08 -0.84 -2.43
CA GLY A 22 19.72 -0.69 -3.73
C GLY A 22 20.25 -1.99 -4.34
N GLU A 23 20.22 -3.10 -3.65
CA GLU A 23 20.62 -4.42 -4.14
C GLU A 23 19.44 -5.11 -4.83
N LYS A 24 19.51 -5.29 -6.14
CA LYS A 24 18.51 -6.06 -6.91
C LYS A 24 18.61 -7.54 -6.58
N MET A 25 17.47 -8.20 -6.40
CA MET A 25 17.40 -9.61 -6.07
C MET A 25 16.09 -10.23 -6.57
N ASP A 26 16.06 -11.56 -6.67
CA ASP A 26 14.85 -12.31 -6.94
C ASP A 26 13.91 -12.33 -5.73
N GLY A 27 12.64 -12.72 -5.95
CA GLY A 27 11.62 -12.70 -4.91
C GLY A 27 11.90 -13.62 -3.72
N VAL A 28 12.54 -14.77 -3.94
CA VAL A 28 12.86 -15.73 -2.86
C VAL A 28 13.91 -15.12 -1.94
N THR A 29 15.02 -14.65 -2.51
CA THR A 29 16.10 -13.97 -1.76
C THR A 29 15.58 -12.76 -1.00
N MET A 30 14.67 -11.99 -1.60
CA MET A 30 14.05 -10.84 -0.97
C MET A 30 13.23 -11.22 0.26
N ILE A 31 12.37 -12.22 0.13
CA ILE A 31 11.54 -12.72 1.24
C ILE A 31 12.41 -13.23 2.38
N GLU A 32 13.45 -14.02 2.09
CA GLU A 32 14.37 -14.53 3.10
C GLU A 32 15.10 -13.39 3.84
N LYS A 33 15.64 -12.43 3.09
CA LYS A 33 16.32 -11.24 3.65
C LYS A 33 15.38 -10.42 4.54
N LEU A 34 14.15 -10.13 4.06
CA LEU A 34 13.18 -9.33 4.80
C LEU A 34 12.61 -10.09 6.01
N ASN A 35 12.42 -11.42 5.92
CA ASN A 35 12.02 -12.24 7.07
C ASN A 35 13.07 -12.17 8.18
N LYS A 36 14.35 -12.25 7.83
CA LYS A 36 15.45 -12.13 8.81
C LYS A 36 15.44 -10.74 9.46
N ILE A 37 15.48 -9.68 8.66
CA ILE A 37 15.53 -8.31 9.16
C ILE A 37 14.29 -7.98 10.00
N GLY A 38 13.09 -8.33 9.51
CA GLY A 38 11.83 -8.06 10.19
C GLY A 38 11.71 -8.84 11.50
N GLY A 39 12.07 -10.14 11.49
CA GLY A 39 12.05 -10.99 12.68
C GLY A 39 12.99 -10.47 13.78
N GLU A 40 14.21 -10.03 13.44
CA GLU A 40 15.15 -9.41 14.38
C GLU A 40 14.58 -8.14 15.03
N ASN A 41 13.68 -7.43 14.35
CA ASN A 41 13.01 -6.22 14.84
C ASN A 41 11.63 -6.48 15.46
N GLY A 42 11.19 -7.75 15.56
CA GLY A 42 9.90 -8.16 16.12
C GLY A 42 8.69 -7.79 15.24
N VAL A 43 8.92 -7.58 13.95
CA VAL A 43 7.89 -7.23 12.96
C VAL A 43 7.18 -8.48 12.43
N GLY A 44 5.89 -8.37 12.12
CA GLY A 44 5.14 -9.38 11.38
C GLY A 44 4.44 -10.44 12.23
N LEU A 45 4.31 -10.23 13.54
CA LEU A 45 3.47 -11.06 14.41
C LEU A 45 2.00 -10.67 14.27
N ALA A 46 1.14 -11.64 13.99
CA ALA A 46 -0.31 -11.46 13.93
C ALA A 46 -1.02 -12.57 14.73
N ASP A 47 -1.82 -12.17 15.72
CA ASP A 47 -2.71 -13.05 16.47
C ASP A 47 -4.15 -12.69 16.10
N ILE A 48 -4.78 -13.52 15.28
CA ILE A 48 -6.08 -13.21 14.68
C ILE A 48 -7.10 -14.34 14.90
N VAL A 49 -8.36 -13.92 15.06
CA VAL A 49 -9.53 -14.82 14.98
C VAL A 49 -10.15 -14.64 13.59
N GLU A 50 -9.98 -15.62 12.74
CA GLU A 50 -10.42 -15.61 11.35
C GLU A 50 -11.70 -16.43 11.13
N ASN A 51 -12.45 -16.11 10.07
CA ASN A 51 -13.61 -16.88 9.64
C ASN A 51 -13.17 -17.96 8.63
N ARG A 52 -13.56 -19.22 8.92
CA ARG A 52 -13.40 -20.30 7.94
C ARG A 52 -14.55 -20.28 6.94
N LEU A 53 -14.29 -20.74 5.70
CA LEU A 53 -15.32 -20.87 4.66
C LEU A 53 -16.54 -21.68 5.13
N VAL A 54 -16.32 -22.68 5.98
CA VAL A 54 -17.36 -23.54 6.55
C VAL A 54 -18.13 -22.91 7.73
N GLY A 55 -17.94 -21.62 7.99
CA GLY A 55 -18.74 -20.85 8.95
C GLY A 55 -18.24 -20.86 10.40
N MET A 56 -17.20 -21.61 10.73
CA MET A 56 -16.59 -21.57 12.07
C MET A 56 -15.49 -20.51 12.16
N LYS A 57 -15.22 -20.04 13.37
CA LYS A 57 -14.06 -19.19 13.67
C LYS A 57 -12.88 -20.05 14.11
N SER A 58 -11.68 -19.64 13.73
CA SER A 58 -10.44 -20.22 14.24
C SER A 58 -9.46 -19.11 14.62
N ARG A 59 -8.62 -19.37 15.63
CA ARG A 59 -7.53 -18.47 15.99
C ARG A 59 -6.24 -18.98 15.42
N GLY A 60 -5.48 -18.10 14.82
CA GLY A 60 -4.12 -18.38 14.33
C GLY A 60 -3.15 -17.32 14.81
N VAL A 61 -1.92 -17.77 15.13
CA VAL A 61 -0.79 -16.88 15.38
C VAL A 61 0.18 -17.09 14.22
N TYR A 62 0.47 -16.00 13.51
CA TYR A 62 1.28 -16.03 12.29
C TYR A 62 2.53 -15.18 12.44
N GLU A 63 3.61 -15.61 11.80
CA GLU A 63 4.82 -14.83 11.62
C GLU A 63 5.02 -14.56 10.13
N ASN A 64 4.87 -13.30 9.72
CA ASN A 64 5.00 -12.88 8.32
C ASN A 64 5.76 -11.54 8.23
N PRO A 65 7.04 -11.50 8.62
CA PRO A 65 7.81 -10.25 8.62
C PRO A 65 7.95 -9.63 7.23
N ALA A 66 8.39 -10.41 6.24
CA ALA A 66 8.59 -9.93 4.87
C ALA A 66 7.28 -9.43 4.25
N GLY A 67 6.18 -10.20 4.38
CA GLY A 67 4.89 -9.79 3.87
C GLY A 67 4.43 -8.47 4.50
N SER A 68 4.53 -8.33 5.82
CA SER A 68 4.15 -7.09 6.52
C SER A 68 4.96 -5.88 6.05
N ILE A 69 6.27 -6.05 5.84
CA ILE A 69 7.16 -5.01 5.34
C ILE A 69 6.79 -4.61 3.91
N LEU A 70 6.62 -5.59 3.01
CA LEU A 70 6.31 -5.35 1.60
C LEU A 70 4.92 -4.72 1.42
N TYR A 71 3.90 -5.21 2.13
CA TYR A 71 2.57 -4.61 2.09
C TYR A 71 2.61 -3.16 2.56
N ARG A 72 3.28 -2.87 3.67
CA ARG A 72 3.37 -1.49 4.17
C ARG A 72 4.14 -0.58 3.22
N ALA A 73 5.24 -1.04 2.64
CA ALA A 73 6.00 -0.27 1.66
C ALA A 73 5.17 0.03 0.40
N HIS A 74 4.49 -0.98 -0.12
CA HIS A 74 3.67 -0.86 -1.31
C HIS A 74 2.48 0.10 -1.09
N GLU A 75 1.75 -0.04 0.01
CA GLU A 75 0.67 0.87 0.42
C GLU A 75 1.14 2.33 0.45
N VAL A 76 2.27 2.60 1.08
CA VAL A 76 2.84 3.96 1.16
C VAL A 76 3.18 4.51 -0.23
N LEU A 77 3.73 3.69 -1.12
CA LEU A 77 4.04 4.12 -2.49
C LEU A 77 2.76 4.40 -3.30
N GLU A 78 1.73 3.58 -3.14
CA GLU A 78 0.44 3.79 -3.80
C GLU A 78 -0.20 5.13 -3.40
N THR A 79 -0.13 5.52 -2.13
CA THR A 79 -0.67 6.83 -1.69
C THR A 79 -0.01 8.02 -2.37
N LEU A 80 1.22 7.85 -2.86
CA LEU A 80 1.97 8.89 -3.57
C LEU A 80 1.70 8.90 -5.07
N THR A 81 1.35 7.75 -5.66
CA THR A 81 1.35 7.55 -7.12
C THR A 81 -0.02 7.29 -7.74
N LEU A 82 -1.02 6.92 -6.94
CA LEU A 82 -2.39 6.70 -7.40
C LEU A 82 -3.27 7.90 -7.05
N ASP A 83 -4.19 8.24 -7.96
CA ASP A 83 -5.26 9.18 -7.67
C ASP A 83 -6.27 8.57 -6.68
N ARG A 84 -7.03 9.45 -6.01
CA ARG A 84 -7.98 9.09 -4.97
C ARG A 84 -9.00 8.04 -5.43
N ASP A 85 -9.59 8.22 -6.60
CA ASP A 85 -10.71 7.39 -7.04
C ASP A 85 -10.21 5.99 -7.44
N THR A 86 -9.05 5.91 -8.10
CA THR A 86 -8.36 4.65 -8.40
C THR A 86 -8.01 3.90 -7.13
N MET A 87 -7.42 4.58 -6.14
CA MET A 87 -7.03 3.97 -4.86
C MET A 87 -8.24 3.40 -4.12
N HIS A 88 -9.32 4.19 -3.95
CA HIS A 88 -10.52 3.74 -3.25
C HIS A 88 -11.22 2.57 -3.94
N TYR A 89 -11.27 2.57 -5.27
CA TYR A 89 -11.88 1.46 -5.99
C TYR A 89 -11.02 0.19 -5.93
N LYS A 90 -9.70 0.34 -6.01
CA LYS A 90 -8.77 -0.77 -5.86
C LYS A 90 -8.91 -1.46 -4.48
N GLU A 91 -9.14 -0.72 -3.41
CA GLU A 91 -9.38 -1.29 -2.07
C GLU A 91 -10.62 -2.21 -2.05
N GLN A 92 -11.70 -1.82 -2.73
CA GLN A 92 -12.90 -2.65 -2.87
C GLN A 92 -12.63 -3.91 -3.70
N VAL A 93 -11.90 -3.77 -4.79
CA VAL A 93 -11.46 -4.90 -5.64
C VAL A 93 -10.58 -5.86 -4.86
N ALA A 94 -9.67 -5.34 -4.01
CA ALA A 94 -8.76 -6.15 -3.20
C ALA A 94 -9.49 -7.10 -2.24
N LEU A 95 -10.59 -6.67 -1.65
CA LEU A 95 -11.41 -7.53 -0.79
C LEU A 95 -11.97 -8.73 -1.56
N ARG A 96 -12.52 -8.48 -2.75
CA ARG A 96 -13.05 -9.56 -3.58
C ARG A 96 -11.96 -10.48 -4.11
N TYR A 97 -10.81 -9.91 -4.48
CA TYR A 97 -9.65 -10.68 -4.90
C TYR A 97 -9.16 -11.61 -3.78
N ALA A 98 -9.06 -11.09 -2.57
CA ALA A 98 -8.66 -11.87 -1.39
C ALA A 98 -9.61 -13.05 -1.12
N GLU A 99 -10.94 -12.86 -1.24
CA GLU A 99 -11.91 -13.94 -1.12
C GLU A 99 -11.70 -15.05 -2.16
N LEU A 100 -11.48 -14.68 -3.42
CA LEU A 100 -11.23 -15.65 -4.49
C LEU A 100 -9.96 -16.48 -4.21
N VAL A 101 -8.89 -15.83 -3.75
CA VAL A 101 -7.65 -16.52 -3.36
C VAL A 101 -7.89 -17.44 -2.16
N TYR A 102 -8.56 -16.96 -1.11
CA TYR A 102 -8.86 -17.74 0.08
C TYR A 102 -9.74 -18.96 -0.21
N PHE A 103 -10.70 -18.83 -1.15
CA PHE A 103 -11.59 -19.93 -1.56
C PHE A 103 -10.96 -20.88 -2.59
N GLY A 104 -9.69 -20.72 -2.92
CA GLY A 104 -8.98 -21.56 -3.89
C GLY A 104 -9.42 -21.33 -5.35
N GLN A 105 -10.07 -20.20 -5.65
CA GLN A 105 -10.59 -19.85 -6.98
C GLN A 105 -9.55 -19.13 -7.84
N TRP A 106 -8.30 -19.57 -7.76
CA TRP A 106 -7.17 -18.94 -8.44
C TRP A 106 -7.30 -18.92 -9.97
N PHE A 107 -7.86 -19.98 -10.57
CA PHE A 107 -7.96 -20.14 -12.03
C PHE A 107 -9.32 -19.70 -12.60
N THR A 108 -10.06 -18.86 -11.89
CA THR A 108 -11.36 -18.37 -12.36
C THR A 108 -11.21 -17.11 -13.21
N PRO A 109 -12.06 -16.92 -14.26
CA PRO A 109 -12.06 -15.72 -15.09
C PRO A 109 -12.22 -14.43 -14.27
N LEU A 110 -12.99 -14.47 -13.18
CA LEU A 110 -13.16 -13.29 -12.31
C LEU A 110 -11.84 -12.91 -11.64
N ARG A 111 -11.09 -13.88 -11.08
CA ARG A 111 -9.80 -13.58 -10.48
C ARG A 111 -8.83 -12.99 -11.52
N GLU A 112 -8.81 -13.53 -12.74
CA GLU A 112 -7.96 -13.02 -13.83
C GLU A 112 -8.33 -11.60 -14.24
N ALA A 113 -9.62 -11.30 -14.36
CA ALA A 113 -10.10 -9.95 -14.68
C ALA A 113 -9.73 -8.93 -13.59
N LEU A 114 -9.87 -9.31 -12.30
CA LEU A 114 -9.48 -8.46 -11.19
C LEU A 114 -7.96 -8.27 -11.12
N ALA A 115 -7.16 -9.31 -11.43
CA ALA A 115 -5.70 -9.19 -11.56
C ALA A 115 -5.32 -8.18 -12.64
N ALA A 116 -5.91 -8.28 -13.83
CA ALA A 116 -5.65 -7.36 -14.94
C ALA A 116 -6.02 -5.90 -14.57
N PHE A 117 -7.11 -5.70 -13.83
CA PHE A 117 -7.45 -4.39 -13.29
C PHE A 117 -6.35 -3.88 -12.34
N VAL A 118 -5.93 -4.70 -11.39
CA VAL A 118 -4.87 -4.32 -10.44
C VAL A 118 -3.57 -4.01 -11.18
N ASP A 119 -3.13 -4.89 -12.08
CA ASP A 119 -1.91 -4.70 -12.87
C ASP A 119 -1.92 -3.36 -13.64
N LYS A 120 -3.09 -2.98 -14.20
CA LYS A 120 -3.25 -1.70 -14.87
C LYS A 120 -3.03 -0.52 -13.92
N THR A 121 -3.50 -0.60 -12.70
CA THR A 121 -3.29 0.47 -11.70
C THR A 121 -1.82 0.61 -11.28
N GLN A 122 -1.02 -0.44 -11.42
CA GLN A 122 0.37 -0.49 -10.96
C GLN A 122 1.39 0.12 -11.94
N GLU A 123 1.01 0.44 -13.16
CA GLU A 123 1.95 0.93 -14.20
C GLU A 123 2.83 2.11 -13.76
N ARG A 124 2.34 2.95 -12.84
CA ARG A 124 3.05 4.10 -12.29
C ARG A 124 3.50 3.93 -10.84
N VAL A 125 3.21 2.79 -10.22
CA VAL A 125 3.64 2.51 -8.84
C VAL A 125 5.13 2.09 -8.86
N THR A 126 5.99 3.08 -9.05
CA THR A 126 7.44 2.92 -9.18
C THR A 126 8.14 3.94 -8.29
N GLY A 127 9.11 3.52 -7.52
CA GLY A 127 9.85 4.39 -6.62
C GLY A 127 10.47 3.67 -5.44
N ASP A 128 11.02 4.44 -4.52
CA ASP A 128 11.71 3.96 -3.34
C ASP A 128 10.94 4.33 -2.07
N VAL A 129 10.79 3.36 -1.17
CA VAL A 129 10.18 3.55 0.14
C VAL A 129 11.17 3.20 1.23
N LYS A 130 11.56 4.19 2.01
CA LYS A 130 12.40 4.03 3.19
C LYS A 130 11.53 3.76 4.40
N LEU A 131 11.78 2.64 5.07
CA LEU A 131 11.08 2.22 6.26
C LEU A 131 12.01 2.21 7.47
N LYS A 132 11.46 2.55 8.62
CA LYS A 132 12.07 2.40 9.94
C LYS A 132 11.39 1.25 10.66
N LEU A 133 12.13 0.19 10.95
CA LEU A 133 11.69 -0.96 11.74
C LEU A 133 12.12 -0.76 13.18
N TYR A 134 11.18 -0.78 14.12
CA TYR A 134 11.48 -0.55 15.52
C TYR A 134 10.45 -1.21 16.43
N LYS A 135 10.91 -2.17 17.22
CA LYS A 135 10.10 -2.84 18.26
C LYS A 135 8.73 -3.27 17.76
N GLY A 136 8.70 -4.02 16.66
CA GLY A 136 7.47 -4.54 16.05
C GLY A 136 6.71 -3.57 15.13
N ASN A 137 7.16 -2.31 15.00
CA ASN A 137 6.52 -1.31 14.17
C ASN A 137 7.24 -1.12 12.83
N ILE A 138 6.46 -0.84 11.79
CA ILE A 138 6.92 -0.45 10.46
C ILE A 138 6.47 0.99 10.22
N ILE A 139 7.41 1.92 10.21
CA ILE A 139 7.16 3.35 10.13
C ILE A 139 7.72 3.87 8.81
N ASN A 140 6.92 4.63 8.05
CA ASN A 140 7.42 5.32 6.86
C ASN A 140 8.45 6.38 7.28
N ALA A 141 9.63 6.33 6.67
CA ALA A 141 10.74 7.26 6.91
C ALA A 141 11.11 8.09 5.65
N GLY A 142 10.36 7.94 4.57
CA GLY A 142 10.49 8.70 3.34
C GLY A 142 10.08 7.88 2.12
N THR A 143 9.50 8.54 1.14
CA THR A 143 9.05 7.91 -0.11
C THR A 143 9.35 8.83 -1.28
N THR A 144 9.90 8.28 -2.36
CA THR A 144 10.20 9.01 -3.59
C THR A 144 9.66 8.26 -4.79
N SER A 145 9.11 8.99 -5.77
CA SER A 145 8.64 8.42 -7.03
C SER A 145 8.76 9.44 -8.16
N PRO A 146 9.16 9.02 -9.38
CA PRO A 146 9.07 9.88 -10.55
C PRO A 146 7.63 10.14 -11.00
N TYR A 147 6.65 9.39 -10.45
CA TYR A 147 5.23 9.53 -10.74
C TYR A 147 4.45 10.10 -9.55
N SER A 148 5.12 10.81 -8.63
CA SER A 148 4.47 11.46 -7.50
C SER A 148 3.36 12.40 -7.95
N LEU A 149 2.18 12.25 -7.37
CA LEU A 149 1.06 13.19 -7.50
C LEU A 149 1.09 14.28 -6.42
N TYR A 150 1.97 14.12 -5.42
CA TYR A 150 2.20 15.15 -4.41
C TYR A 150 3.13 16.23 -4.96
N SER A 151 2.70 17.46 -4.80
CA SER A 151 3.51 18.65 -5.07
C SER A 151 3.45 19.57 -3.86
N GLU A 152 4.60 19.92 -3.32
CA GLU A 152 4.71 20.83 -2.18
C GLU A 152 4.11 22.21 -2.50
N ALA A 153 4.25 22.67 -3.75
CA ALA A 153 3.66 23.91 -4.21
C ALA A 153 2.14 23.94 -4.21
N PHE A 154 1.47 22.79 -4.39
CA PHE A 154 0.00 22.68 -4.32
C PHE A 154 -0.53 22.35 -2.92
N ALA A 155 0.33 21.86 -2.02
CA ALA A 155 -0.06 21.36 -0.71
C ALA A 155 0.19 22.35 0.43
N THR A 156 0.54 23.58 0.12
CA THR A 156 0.75 24.63 1.11
C THR A 156 -0.59 25.11 1.69
N PHE A 157 -0.58 25.48 2.98
CA PHE A 157 -1.67 26.18 3.66
C PHE A 157 -1.46 27.68 3.68
N ASP A 158 -0.35 28.17 3.18
CA ASP A 158 -0.03 29.59 3.04
C ASP A 158 -0.74 30.19 1.81
N GLU A 159 -0.86 31.51 1.76
CA GLU A 159 -1.31 32.21 0.57
C GLU A 159 -0.31 31.97 -0.56
N ASP A 160 -0.73 31.20 -1.57
CA ASP A 160 0.09 30.84 -2.72
C ASP A 160 -0.68 31.12 -4.01
N ASP A 161 0.05 31.55 -5.04
CA ASP A 161 -0.48 31.94 -6.36
C ASP A 161 -0.65 30.72 -7.32
N VAL A 162 -0.45 29.48 -6.85
CA VAL A 162 -0.47 28.27 -7.70
C VAL A 162 -1.88 27.96 -8.22
N TYR A 163 -2.92 28.28 -7.43
CA TYR A 163 -4.32 28.22 -7.83
C TYR A 163 -5.18 29.22 -7.04
N ASP A 164 -6.29 29.67 -7.61
CA ASP A 164 -7.19 30.58 -6.91
C ASP A 164 -8.06 29.80 -5.91
N GLN A 165 -7.81 29.99 -4.62
CA GLN A 165 -8.56 29.33 -3.54
C GLN A 165 -10.06 29.70 -3.56
N LYS A 166 -10.46 30.80 -4.22
CA LYS A 166 -11.88 31.18 -4.38
C LYS A 166 -12.65 30.19 -5.24
N ASP A 167 -11.98 29.43 -6.11
CA ASP A 167 -12.60 28.39 -6.94
C ASP A 167 -13.26 27.30 -6.10
N SER A 168 -12.77 27.06 -4.89
CA SER A 168 -13.38 26.08 -3.97
C SER A 168 -14.83 26.43 -3.60
N ALA A 169 -15.18 27.71 -3.48
CA ALA A 169 -16.55 28.11 -3.22
C ALA A 169 -17.49 27.76 -4.39
N GLY A 170 -17.04 27.97 -5.64
CA GLY A 170 -17.77 27.57 -6.84
C GLY A 170 -17.96 26.05 -6.91
N PHE A 171 -16.91 25.29 -6.68
CA PHE A 171 -16.96 23.83 -6.63
C PHE A 171 -17.97 23.34 -5.58
N ILE A 172 -17.89 23.83 -4.33
CA ILE A 172 -18.76 23.40 -3.23
C ILE A 172 -20.22 23.71 -3.56
N ASN A 173 -20.50 24.88 -4.13
CA ASN A 173 -21.86 25.27 -4.50
C ASN A 173 -22.46 24.34 -5.55
N LEU A 174 -21.73 24.01 -6.61
CA LEU A 174 -22.19 23.11 -7.68
C LEU A 174 -22.28 21.67 -7.22
N PHE A 175 -21.25 21.17 -6.56
CA PHE A 175 -21.19 19.78 -6.05
C PHE A 175 -22.29 19.50 -5.01
N GLY A 176 -22.64 20.50 -4.22
CA GLY A 176 -23.69 20.39 -3.20
C GLY A 176 -25.11 20.56 -3.70
N LEU A 177 -25.34 20.87 -5.00
CA LEU A 177 -26.71 21.11 -5.55
C LEU A 177 -27.67 19.92 -5.33
N PRO A 178 -27.28 18.65 -5.56
CA PRO A 178 -28.19 17.52 -5.36
C PRO A 178 -28.68 17.37 -3.92
N ILE A 179 -27.86 17.82 -2.94
CA ILE A 179 -28.21 17.75 -1.52
C ILE A 179 -29.19 18.87 -1.13
N LYS A 180 -29.22 19.97 -1.89
CA LYS A 180 -30.11 21.11 -1.65
C LYS A 180 -31.51 20.92 -2.28
N VAL A 181 -31.67 19.96 -3.18
CA VAL A 181 -32.98 19.62 -3.78
C VAL A 181 -33.69 18.71 -2.79
N LYS A 182 -34.71 19.25 -2.12
CA LYS A 182 -35.59 18.52 -1.20
C LYS A 182 -36.94 18.24 -1.84
#